data_a28f6916ffafebaf00b08a9cfd594034
#
_entry.id   a28f6916ffafebaf00b08a9cfd594034
#
_cell.length_a   1.000
_cell.length_b   1.000
_cell.length_c   1.000
_cell.angle_alpha   90.00
_cell.angle_beta   90.00
_cell.angle_gamma   90.00
#
_symmetry.space_group_name_H-M   'P 1'
#
loop_
_entity.id
_entity.type
_entity.pdbx_description
1 polymer ?
#
loop_
_entity_poly.entity_id
_entity_poly.type
_entity_poly.pdbx_seq_one_letter_code
_entity_poly.pdbx_strand_id
1 'polypeptide(L)'
;MSNPSILILPGDGIGPEVMAEVRKVISWYGEKRDLQFDVSEDLVGGAAYDVHGKPLADATMEKAQEVDAVLLGAVGGPKYDDLDFSVKPERGLLRLRKEMDLYSNLRPAQCFDALADFSSLKKDIVAGLDIMIVRELTSGVYFGEPRGIFEEGNERVGINTQRYTESEIERAARSAFELAMRRNKKLCSMEKANVMESGILWREVVTRVAADYPEVELSHMYADNGAMQLVRAPKQFDVILTDNLFGDILSDCAAMLTGSLGMLPSASLGAPMANGRPKALYEPVHGSAPDIAGQGKANPIACILSFAMALRYSFDQGSEADRLETAVEKVLADGHRTGDLLGEEGVSPISTSEMGDVIIAALDDSL
;
A
#
# COMPACT_ATOMS: atom_id res chain seq x y z
N MET A 1 -28.09 -8.05 8.33
CA MET A 1 -26.71 -8.41 7.93
C MET A 1 -25.82 -7.94 9.06
N SER A 2 -24.78 -8.69 9.45
CA SER A 2 -23.78 -8.21 10.44
C SER A 2 -23.02 -7.02 9.84
N ASN A 3 -22.60 -6.10 10.70
CA ASN A 3 -21.71 -5.02 10.28
C ASN A 3 -20.40 -5.60 9.73
N PRO A 4 -19.75 -4.94 8.75
CA PRO A 4 -18.40 -5.30 8.34
C PRO A 4 -17.42 -5.17 9.52
N SER A 5 -16.52 -6.14 9.64
CA SER A 5 -15.54 -6.21 10.74
C SER A 5 -14.18 -5.68 10.34
N ILE A 6 -13.58 -4.87 11.23
CA ILE A 6 -12.26 -4.27 11.03
C ILE A 6 -11.36 -4.59 12.22
N LEU A 7 -10.16 -5.09 11.94
CA LEU A 7 -9.08 -5.16 12.92
C LEU A 7 -8.10 -4.01 12.68
N ILE A 8 -7.95 -3.13 13.66
CA ILE A 8 -6.98 -2.05 13.65
C ILE A 8 -5.70 -2.51 14.35
N LEU A 9 -4.58 -2.37 13.66
CA LEU A 9 -3.23 -2.64 14.14
C LEU A 9 -2.40 -1.35 14.04
N PRO A 10 -2.41 -0.47 15.07
CA PRO A 10 -1.71 0.82 14.99
C PRO A 10 -0.20 0.67 14.78
N GLY A 11 0.41 -0.31 15.44
CA GLY A 11 1.84 -0.63 15.32
C GLY A 11 2.73 0.37 16.05
N ASP A 12 3.80 0.84 15.36
CA ASP A 12 4.92 1.56 15.94
C ASP A 12 5.02 3.02 15.44
N GLY A 13 5.84 3.82 16.11
CA GLY A 13 6.20 5.15 15.67
C GLY A 13 5.00 6.09 15.49
N ILE A 14 4.82 6.62 14.28
CA ILE A 14 3.67 7.48 13.94
C ILE A 14 2.37 6.70 13.72
N GLY A 15 2.42 5.37 13.65
CA GLY A 15 1.25 4.52 13.37
C GLY A 15 0.05 4.81 14.28
N PRO A 16 0.20 4.90 15.61
CA PRO A 16 -0.90 5.27 16.53
C PRO A 16 -1.51 6.64 16.24
N GLU A 17 -0.70 7.66 15.87
CA GLU A 17 -1.17 9.02 15.59
C GLU A 17 -2.03 9.06 14.32
N VAL A 18 -1.53 8.48 13.22
CA VAL A 18 -2.25 8.49 11.93
C VAL A 18 -3.49 7.60 11.98
N MET A 19 -3.45 6.49 12.73
CA MET A 19 -4.60 5.61 12.91
C MET A 19 -5.71 6.24 13.76
N ALA A 20 -5.36 7.13 14.70
CA ALA A 20 -6.36 7.90 15.44
C ALA A 20 -7.24 8.75 14.50
N GLU A 21 -6.66 9.32 13.45
CA GLU A 21 -7.40 10.11 12.47
C GLU A 21 -8.31 9.23 11.59
N VAL A 22 -7.85 8.02 11.22
CA VAL A 22 -8.71 7.02 10.53
C VAL A 22 -9.92 6.65 11.39
N ARG A 23 -9.76 6.51 12.70
CA ARG A 23 -10.89 6.24 13.61
C ARG A 23 -11.93 7.35 13.62
N LYS A 24 -11.52 8.63 13.53
CA LYS A 24 -12.46 9.75 13.39
C LYS A 24 -13.30 9.60 12.11
N VAL A 25 -12.65 9.24 10.99
CA VAL A 25 -13.34 9.01 9.71
C VAL A 25 -14.31 7.82 9.80
N ILE A 26 -13.90 6.70 10.40
CA ILE A 26 -14.77 5.52 10.61
C ILE A 26 -16.00 5.92 11.45
N SER A 27 -15.80 6.68 12.55
CA SER A 27 -16.90 7.16 13.39
C SER A 27 -17.85 8.08 12.63
N TRP A 28 -17.30 8.99 11.81
CA TRP A 28 -18.10 9.87 10.96
C TRP A 28 -19.01 9.11 10.02
N TYR A 29 -18.52 8.05 9.35
CA TYR A 29 -19.35 7.20 8.49
C TYR A 29 -20.48 6.51 9.24
N GLY A 30 -20.22 6.05 10.48
CA GLY A 30 -21.22 5.47 11.35
C GLY A 30 -22.32 6.46 11.74
N GLU A 31 -21.95 7.70 12.07
CA GLU A 31 -22.86 8.75 12.55
C GLU A 31 -23.64 9.43 11.42
N LYS A 32 -23.03 9.64 10.27
CA LYS A 32 -23.58 10.48 9.19
C LYS A 32 -24.07 9.70 7.98
N ARG A 33 -23.58 8.48 7.77
CA ARG A 33 -23.88 7.68 6.57
C ARG A 33 -24.55 6.34 6.87
N ASP A 34 -24.86 6.06 8.15
CA ASP A 34 -25.42 4.78 8.63
C ASP A 34 -24.56 3.57 8.21
N LEU A 35 -23.25 3.79 8.09
CA LEU A 35 -22.27 2.78 7.70
C LEU A 35 -21.50 2.32 8.93
N GLN A 36 -22.06 1.36 9.66
CA GLN A 36 -21.52 0.85 10.90
C GLN A 36 -20.46 -0.21 10.66
N PHE A 37 -19.39 -0.19 11.46
CA PHE A 37 -18.31 -1.18 11.45
C PHE A 37 -18.12 -1.79 12.83
N ASP A 38 -17.87 -3.08 12.90
CA ASP A 38 -17.44 -3.78 14.12
C ASP A 38 -15.92 -3.68 14.22
N VAL A 39 -15.44 -2.67 14.97
CA VAL A 39 -14.01 -2.35 15.07
C VAL A 39 -13.39 -3.01 16.30
N SER A 40 -12.31 -3.74 16.09
CA SER A 40 -11.44 -4.28 17.14
C SER A 40 -10.01 -3.78 16.97
N GLU A 41 -9.21 -3.85 18.04
CA GLU A 41 -7.80 -3.43 18.01
C GLU A 41 -6.90 -4.50 18.63
N ASP A 42 -5.67 -4.58 18.14
CA ASP A 42 -4.63 -5.43 18.70
C ASP A 42 -3.23 -4.88 18.38
N LEU A 43 -2.18 -5.55 18.86
CA LEU A 43 -0.79 -5.13 18.71
C LEU A 43 -0.11 -5.81 17.53
N VAL A 44 0.80 -5.08 16.89
CA VAL A 44 1.70 -5.57 15.84
C VAL A 44 3.05 -4.85 15.93
N GLY A 45 4.08 -5.42 15.34
CA GLY A 45 5.39 -4.81 15.27
C GLY A 45 6.15 -4.82 16.59
N GLY A 46 6.88 -3.75 16.88
CA GLY A 46 7.63 -3.57 18.11
C GLY A 46 6.73 -3.47 19.34
N ALA A 47 5.55 -2.85 19.21
CA ALA A 47 4.56 -2.79 20.27
C ALA A 47 4.09 -4.19 20.72
N ALA A 48 3.89 -5.10 19.77
CA ALA A 48 3.57 -6.50 20.08
C ALA A 48 4.77 -7.24 20.67
N TYR A 49 5.98 -6.97 20.16
CA TYR A 49 7.20 -7.57 20.70
C TYR A 49 7.43 -7.19 22.16
N ASP A 50 7.24 -5.94 22.53
CA ASP A 50 7.40 -5.46 23.91
C ASP A 50 6.48 -6.19 24.92
N VAL A 51 5.30 -6.61 24.47
CA VAL A 51 4.30 -7.28 25.33
C VAL A 51 4.39 -8.80 25.26
N HIS A 52 4.62 -9.35 24.05
CA HIS A 52 4.50 -10.78 23.79
C HIS A 52 5.82 -11.47 23.44
N GLY A 53 6.93 -10.73 23.26
CA GLY A 53 8.20 -11.26 22.74
C GLY A 53 8.13 -11.73 21.28
N LYS A 54 7.06 -11.37 20.57
CA LYS A 54 6.82 -11.69 19.16
C LYS A 54 6.21 -10.47 18.46
N PRO A 55 6.59 -10.17 17.20
CA PRO A 55 6.06 -9.00 16.47
C PRO A 55 4.59 -9.15 16.03
N LEU A 56 4.01 -10.33 16.19
CA LEU A 56 2.59 -10.63 16.00
C LEU A 56 2.23 -11.84 16.86
N ALA A 57 1.26 -11.68 17.77
CA ALA A 57 0.74 -12.79 18.56
C ALA A 57 -0.14 -13.74 17.71
N ASP A 58 -0.18 -15.00 18.09
CA ASP A 58 -0.98 -15.99 17.35
C ASP A 58 -2.48 -15.66 17.41
N ALA A 59 -2.98 -15.19 18.56
CA ALA A 59 -4.35 -14.73 18.72
C ALA A 59 -4.69 -13.51 17.82
N THR A 60 -3.73 -12.60 17.62
CA THR A 60 -3.90 -11.46 16.70
C THR A 60 -3.95 -11.94 15.26
N MET A 61 -3.14 -12.94 14.90
CA MET A 61 -3.18 -13.55 13.55
C MET A 61 -4.52 -14.25 13.29
N GLU A 62 -5.05 -14.98 14.28
CA GLU A 62 -6.38 -15.62 14.19
C GLU A 62 -7.47 -14.58 13.94
N LYS A 63 -7.49 -13.48 14.72
CA LYS A 63 -8.42 -12.36 14.47
C LYS A 63 -8.29 -11.77 13.06
N ALA A 64 -7.04 -11.55 12.60
CA ALA A 64 -6.79 -11.01 11.26
C ALA A 64 -7.33 -11.91 10.14
N GLN A 65 -7.38 -13.22 10.36
CA GLN A 65 -7.96 -14.17 9.40
C GLN A 65 -9.49 -14.17 9.39
N GLU A 66 -10.15 -13.72 10.46
CA GLU A 66 -11.60 -13.75 10.62
C GLU A 66 -12.30 -12.47 10.17
N VAL A 67 -11.61 -11.31 10.26
CA VAL A 67 -12.20 -10.02 9.91
C VAL A 67 -12.28 -9.78 8.40
N ASP A 68 -13.18 -8.86 7.99
CA ASP A 68 -13.32 -8.46 6.58
C ASP A 68 -12.14 -7.62 6.10
N ALA A 69 -11.52 -6.81 6.98
CA ALA A 69 -10.36 -5.99 6.67
C ALA A 69 -9.44 -5.77 7.87
N VAL A 70 -8.13 -5.73 7.61
CA VAL A 70 -7.13 -5.27 8.58
C VAL A 70 -6.67 -3.88 8.16
N LEU A 71 -6.64 -2.92 9.10
CA LEU A 71 -6.02 -1.60 8.93
C LEU A 71 -4.74 -1.55 9.76
N LEU A 72 -3.60 -1.33 9.12
CA LEU A 72 -2.30 -1.27 9.78
C LEU A 72 -1.71 0.14 9.65
N GLY A 73 -1.17 0.68 10.76
CA GLY A 73 -0.52 1.98 10.76
C GLY A 73 0.91 1.93 10.24
N ALA A 74 1.85 1.50 11.06
CA ALA A 74 3.25 1.34 10.68
C ALA A 74 3.96 0.34 11.59
N VAL A 75 5.09 -0.22 11.16
CA VAL A 75 5.92 -1.11 11.99
C VAL A 75 7.40 -0.72 11.88
N GLY A 76 8.17 -1.04 12.93
CA GLY A 76 9.60 -0.83 12.96
C GLY A 76 10.04 0.36 13.81
N GLY A 77 11.35 0.45 14.00
CA GLY A 77 11.99 1.55 14.72
C GLY A 77 13.36 1.17 15.26
N PRO A 78 14.26 2.14 15.48
CA PRO A 78 15.66 1.90 15.85
C PRO A 78 15.82 1.15 17.18
N LYS A 79 14.83 1.19 18.07
CA LYS A 79 14.79 0.41 19.31
C LYS A 79 14.94 -1.10 19.06
N TYR A 80 14.58 -1.58 17.86
CA TYR A 80 14.49 -2.99 17.51
C TYR A 80 15.58 -3.44 16.53
N ASP A 81 16.56 -2.59 16.21
CA ASP A 81 17.60 -2.88 15.22
C ASP A 81 18.51 -4.04 15.64
N ASP A 82 18.78 -4.17 16.94
CA ASP A 82 19.64 -5.22 17.50
C ASP A 82 18.93 -6.56 17.76
N LEU A 83 17.62 -6.64 17.47
CA LEU A 83 16.88 -7.89 17.64
C LEU A 83 17.30 -8.94 16.60
N ASP A 84 17.15 -10.22 16.99
CA ASP A 84 17.24 -11.32 16.03
C ASP A 84 16.31 -11.12 14.86
N PHE A 85 16.77 -11.44 13.66
CA PHE A 85 16.02 -11.22 12.42
C PHE A 85 14.62 -11.84 12.43
N SER A 86 14.45 -12.98 13.14
CA SER A 86 13.18 -13.71 13.21
C SER A 86 12.09 -12.99 14.00
N VAL A 87 12.44 -12.03 14.86
CA VAL A 87 11.54 -11.30 15.76
C VAL A 87 11.53 -9.79 15.52
N LYS A 88 12.16 -9.31 14.45
CA LYS A 88 12.07 -7.89 14.06
C LYS A 88 10.62 -7.49 13.78
N PRO A 89 10.22 -6.24 14.05
CA PRO A 89 8.85 -5.74 13.87
C PRO A 89 8.23 -6.06 12.50
N GLU A 90 9.00 -5.90 11.43
CA GLU A 90 8.61 -6.14 10.04
C GLU A 90 8.17 -7.61 9.79
N ARG A 91 8.67 -8.55 10.63
CA ARG A 91 8.28 -9.96 10.54
C ARG A 91 6.80 -10.18 10.86
N GLY A 92 6.21 -9.31 11.69
CA GLY A 92 4.77 -9.32 11.97
C GLY A 92 3.95 -9.03 10.73
N LEU A 93 4.31 -7.98 9.99
CA LEU A 93 3.66 -7.61 8.73
C LEU A 93 3.86 -8.69 7.65
N LEU A 94 5.08 -9.20 7.49
CA LEU A 94 5.36 -10.29 6.54
C LEU A 94 4.57 -11.56 6.86
N ARG A 95 4.36 -11.86 8.16
CA ARG A 95 3.52 -12.97 8.60
C ARG A 95 2.06 -12.76 8.20
N LEU A 96 1.49 -11.57 8.44
CA LEU A 96 0.13 -11.21 8.01
C LEU A 96 -0.04 -11.42 6.50
N ARG A 97 0.84 -10.84 5.69
CA ARG A 97 0.78 -10.96 4.22
C ARG A 97 0.83 -12.41 3.75
N LYS A 98 1.70 -13.23 4.37
CA LYS A 98 1.90 -14.63 3.99
C LYS A 98 0.73 -15.52 4.44
N GLU A 99 0.33 -15.47 5.71
CA GLU A 99 -0.68 -16.38 6.26
C GLU A 99 -2.11 -16.00 5.83
N MET A 100 -2.37 -14.75 5.48
CA MET A 100 -3.61 -14.31 4.82
C MET A 100 -3.57 -14.51 3.30
N ASP A 101 -2.44 -14.94 2.72
CA ASP A 101 -2.21 -15.09 1.27
C ASP A 101 -2.57 -13.83 0.47
N LEU A 102 -2.05 -12.67 0.89
CA LEU A 102 -2.30 -11.37 0.29
C LEU A 102 -1.38 -11.14 -0.92
N TYR A 103 -1.64 -11.77 -2.03
CA TYR A 103 -0.74 -11.82 -3.17
C TYR A 103 -0.77 -10.59 -4.07
N SER A 104 -1.84 -9.81 -4.08
CA SER A 104 -2.01 -8.64 -4.94
C SER A 104 -1.93 -7.36 -4.13
N ASN A 105 -0.79 -6.66 -4.19
CA ASN A 105 -0.61 -5.37 -3.53
C ASN A 105 -0.83 -4.24 -4.51
N LEU A 106 -1.86 -3.44 -4.24
CA LEU A 106 -2.26 -2.28 -5.02
C LEU A 106 -1.63 -1.03 -4.42
N ARG A 107 -0.84 -0.32 -5.21
CA ARG A 107 -0.15 0.92 -4.86
C ARG A 107 -0.49 2.02 -5.86
N PRO A 108 -1.50 2.85 -5.60
CA PRO A 108 -1.81 3.97 -6.46
C PRO A 108 -0.74 5.07 -6.33
N ALA A 109 -0.31 5.61 -7.47
CA ALA A 109 0.54 6.81 -7.55
C ALA A 109 -0.28 7.89 -8.26
N GLN A 110 -1.03 8.64 -7.47
CA GLN A 110 -1.88 9.73 -7.92
C GLN A 110 -1.28 11.08 -7.51
N CYS A 111 -1.10 11.97 -8.47
CA CYS A 111 -0.68 13.34 -8.18
C CYS A 111 -1.90 14.25 -8.10
N PHE A 112 -2.22 14.69 -6.89
CA PHE A 112 -3.25 15.71 -6.66
C PHE A 112 -2.80 17.05 -7.29
N ASP A 113 -3.69 17.70 -8.02
CA ASP A 113 -3.36 18.96 -8.73
C ASP A 113 -2.77 20.03 -7.81
N ALA A 114 -3.29 20.10 -6.57
CA ALA A 114 -2.81 21.01 -5.55
C ALA A 114 -1.38 20.72 -5.05
N LEU A 115 -0.85 19.53 -5.36
CA LEU A 115 0.50 19.08 -4.97
C LEU A 115 1.46 18.96 -6.15
N ALA A 116 1.01 19.23 -7.38
CA ALA A 116 1.84 19.04 -8.56
C ALA A 116 3.12 19.91 -8.57
N ASP A 117 3.10 21.05 -7.89
CA ASP A 117 4.26 21.93 -7.73
C ASP A 117 5.26 21.43 -6.66
N PHE A 118 4.87 20.47 -5.83
CA PHE A 118 5.74 19.87 -4.79
C PHE A 118 6.49 18.62 -5.27
N SER A 119 6.15 18.13 -6.46
CA SER A 119 6.89 17.01 -7.08
C SER A 119 8.33 17.44 -7.38
N SER A 120 9.26 16.47 -7.28
CA SER A 120 10.65 16.68 -7.74
C SER A 120 10.75 16.83 -9.27
N LEU A 121 9.70 16.52 -10.00
CA LEU A 121 9.61 16.69 -11.45
C LEU A 121 8.82 17.95 -11.81
N LYS A 122 8.95 18.36 -13.08
CA LYS A 122 8.18 19.48 -13.60
C LYS A 122 6.68 19.18 -13.56
N LYS A 123 5.88 20.19 -13.23
CA LYS A 123 4.41 20.12 -13.12
C LYS A 123 3.73 19.48 -14.34
N ASP A 124 4.16 19.83 -15.55
CA ASP A 124 3.60 19.29 -16.81
C ASP A 124 3.81 17.77 -16.97
N ILE A 125 4.81 17.22 -16.29
CA ILE A 125 5.07 15.77 -16.27
C ILE A 125 4.11 15.05 -15.32
N VAL A 126 3.79 15.63 -14.15
CA VAL A 126 3.09 14.95 -13.05
C VAL A 126 1.63 15.37 -12.86
N ALA A 127 1.23 16.58 -13.25
CA ALA A 127 -0.16 17.04 -13.06
C ALA A 127 -1.15 16.10 -13.73
N GLY A 128 -2.15 15.61 -12.96
CA GLY A 128 -3.15 14.64 -13.42
C GLY A 128 -2.59 13.22 -13.60
N LEU A 129 -1.45 12.89 -12.97
CA LEU A 129 -0.92 11.54 -12.94
C LEU A 129 -1.84 10.63 -12.12
N ASP A 130 -2.20 9.47 -12.69
CA ASP A 130 -2.95 8.41 -12.03
C ASP A 130 -2.47 7.04 -12.54
N ILE A 131 -1.56 6.42 -11.82
CA ILE A 131 -1.00 5.09 -12.10
C ILE A 131 -1.40 4.14 -10.98
N MET A 132 -1.82 2.93 -11.33
CA MET A 132 -1.99 1.85 -10.36
C MET A 132 -0.89 0.81 -10.55
N ILE A 133 -0.07 0.58 -9.54
CA ILE A 133 0.95 -0.47 -9.53
C ILE A 133 0.39 -1.68 -8.80
N VAL A 134 0.36 -2.82 -9.47
CA VAL A 134 0.00 -4.13 -8.94
C VAL A 134 1.29 -4.92 -8.74
N ARG A 135 1.70 -5.05 -7.46
CA ARG A 135 2.87 -5.80 -7.02
C ARG A 135 2.45 -7.19 -6.57
N GLU A 136 3.01 -8.25 -7.14
CA GLU A 136 2.91 -9.57 -6.51
C GLU A 136 3.65 -9.53 -5.17
N LEU A 137 3.04 -10.02 -4.08
CA LEU A 137 3.50 -9.70 -2.72
C LEU A 137 3.95 -10.91 -1.90
N THR A 138 3.64 -12.15 -2.31
CA THR A 138 3.81 -13.34 -1.45
C THR A 138 4.88 -14.31 -1.92
N SER A 139 5.56 -14.00 -3.02
CA SER A 139 6.58 -14.86 -3.64
C SER A 139 7.85 -14.08 -3.98
N GLY A 140 8.67 -14.59 -4.89
CA GLY A 140 9.90 -13.95 -5.33
C GLY A 140 11.01 -13.98 -4.29
N VAL A 141 11.94 -13.03 -4.39
CA VAL A 141 13.16 -12.96 -3.57
C VAL A 141 12.90 -12.73 -2.08
N TYR A 142 11.74 -12.19 -1.72
CA TYR A 142 11.36 -11.96 -0.33
C TYR A 142 11.02 -13.26 0.42
N PHE A 143 10.61 -14.31 -0.30
CA PHE A 143 10.12 -15.57 0.28
C PHE A 143 10.78 -16.83 -0.29
N GLY A 144 11.53 -16.71 -1.39
CA GLY A 144 12.17 -17.85 -2.07
C GLY A 144 13.26 -18.52 -1.22
N GLU A 145 13.35 -19.82 -1.34
CA GLU A 145 14.35 -20.66 -0.70
C GLU A 145 15.24 -21.34 -1.76
N PRO A 146 16.54 -21.60 -1.50
CA PRO A 146 17.27 -21.32 -0.26
C PRO A 146 17.57 -19.84 -0.06
N ARG A 147 17.67 -19.41 1.20
CA ARG A 147 18.04 -18.04 1.58
C ARG A 147 18.80 -18.04 2.89
N GLY A 148 19.70 -17.08 3.07
CA GLY A 148 20.45 -16.92 4.29
C GLY A 148 21.91 -16.54 4.04
N ILE A 149 22.68 -16.53 5.11
CA ILE A 149 24.13 -16.34 5.08
C ILE A 149 24.76 -17.65 5.52
N PHE A 150 25.58 -18.23 4.66
CA PHE A 150 26.23 -19.52 4.84
C PHE A 150 27.74 -19.38 4.79
N GLU A 151 28.47 -20.36 5.34
CA GLU A 151 29.90 -20.47 5.18
C GLU A 151 30.21 -21.45 4.05
N GLU A 152 30.99 -21.00 3.05
CA GLU A 152 31.54 -21.82 1.97
C GLU A 152 33.04 -21.73 1.99
N GLY A 153 33.69 -22.78 2.50
CA GLY A 153 35.16 -22.78 2.73
C GLY A 153 35.55 -21.75 3.78
N ASN A 154 36.29 -20.70 3.38
CA ASN A 154 36.75 -19.63 4.26
C ASN A 154 36.00 -18.29 4.05
N GLU A 155 34.88 -18.30 3.30
CA GLU A 155 34.12 -17.11 2.97
C GLU A 155 32.65 -17.23 3.40
N ARG A 156 32.04 -16.09 3.71
CA ARG A 156 30.61 -16.02 3.96
C ARG A 156 29.88 -15.68 2.66
N VAL A 157 28.81 -16.43 2.34
CA VAL A 157 27.99 -16.25 1.13
C VAL A 157 26.57 -15.92 1.54
N GLY A 158 26.03 -14.83 1.01
CA GLY A 158 24.63 -14.44 1.15
C GLY A 158 23.83 -14.89 -0.05
N ILE A 159 22.71 -15.61 0.17
CA ILE A 159 21.85 -16.13 -0.88
C ILE A 159 20.40 -15.66 -0.64
N ASN A 160 19.76 -15.16 -1.70
CA ASN A 160 18.33 -14.99 -1.80
C ASN A 160 17.85 -15.54 -3.15
N THR A 161 16.79 -16.33 -3.14
CA THR A 161 16.28 -17.00 -4.34
C THR A 161 15.08 -16.28 -4.90
N GLN A 162 15.17 -15.84 -6.16
CA GLN A 162 14.03 -15.33 -6.92
C GLN A 162 13.28 -16.54 -7.54
N ARG A 163 12.12 -16.88 -6.99
CA ARG A 163 11.32 -18.04 -7.41
C ARG A 163 9.87 -17.65 -7.58
N TYR A 164 9.28 -18.05 -8.72
CA TYR A 164 7.87 -17.94 -9.06
C TYR A 164 7.36 -19.23 -9.69
N THR A 165 6.12 -19.59 -9.37
CA THR A 165 5.36 -20.61 -10.10
C THR A 165 4.41 -19.92 -11.10
N GLU A 166 3.95 -20.67 -12.11
CA GLU A 166 2.95 -20.16 -13.05
C GLU A 166 1.67 -19.67 -12.34
N SER A 167 1.20 -20.40 -11.34
CA SER A 167 -0.02 -20.05 -10.59
C SER A 167 0.12 -18.76 -9.77
N GLU A 168 1.30 -18.51 -9.20
CA GLU A 168 1.58 -17.25 -8.49
C GLU A 168 1.57 -16.05 -9.44
N ILE A 169 2.16 -16.20 -10.62
CA ILE A 169 2.15 -15.16 -11.66
C ILE A 169 0.73 -14.97 -12.22
N GLU A 170 0.03 -16.06 -12.54
CA GLU A 170 -1.30 -16.03 -13.13
C GLU A 170 -2.31 -15.29 -12.25
N ARG A 171 -2.34 -15.56 -10.93
CA ARG A 171 -3.27 -14.88 -10.02
C ARG A 171 -3.00 -13.37 -9.92
N ALA A 172 -1.73 -12.97 -9.88
CA ALA A 172 -1.35 -11.56 -9.89
C ALA A 172 -1.71 -10.89 -11.24
N ALA A 173 -1.47 -11.58 -12.35
CA ALA A 173 -1.84 -11.10 -13.67
C ALA A 173 -3.35 -10.91 -13.82
N ARG A 174 -4.18 -11.88 -13.41
CA ARG A 174 -5.64 -11.75 -13.45
C ARG A 174 -6.13 -10.55 -12.64
N SER A 175 -5.60 -10.35 -11.42
CA SER A 175 -5.92 -9.18 -10.60
C SER A 175 -5.60 -7.87 -11.32
N ALA A 176 -4.45 -7.78 -12.00
CA ALA A 176 -4.05 -6.58 -12.73
C ALA A 176 -4.91 -6.36 -13.99
N PHE A 177 -5.26 -7.41 -14.74
CA PHE A 177 -6.15 -7.31 -15.89
C PHE A 177 -7.57 -6.89 -15.50
N GLU A 178 -8.15 -7.47 -14.45
CA GLU A 178 -9.46 -7.09 -13.92
C GLU A 178 -9.50 -5.62 -13.47
N LEU A 179 -8.40 -5.14 -12.88
CA LEU A 179 -8.25 -3.74 -12.52
C LEU A 179 -8.14 -2.86 -13.77
N ALA A 180 -7.34 -3.25 -14.77
CA ALA A 180 -7.21 -2.53 -16.04
C ALA A 180 -8.55 -2.42 -16.79
N MET A 181 -9.39 -3.46 -16.75
CA MET A 181 -10.74 -3.44 -17.32
C MET A 181 -11.64 -2.36 -16.74
N ARG A 182 -11.42 -1.99 -15.47
CA ARG A 182 -12.17 -0.93 -14.76
C ARG A 182 -11.53 0.46 -14.91
N ARG A 183 -10.35 0.54 -15.51
CA ARG A 183 -9.58 1.77 -15.78
C ARG A 183 -9.49 2.04 -17.29
N ASN A 184 -8.35 2.53 -17.76
CA ASN A 184 -8.18 2.93 -19.16
C ASN A 184 -7.79 1.76 -20.10
N LYS A 185 -7.90 0.51 -19.62
CA LYS A 185 -7.65 -0.72 -20.38
C LYS A 185 -6.21 -0.82 -20.93
N LYS A 186 -5.23 -0.31 -20.18
CA LYS A 186 -3.82 -0.42 -20.51
C LYS A 186 -3.07 -1.09 -19.36
N LEU A 187 -2.31 -2.14 -19.69
CA LEU A 187 -1.48 -2.87 -18.75
C LEU A 187 -0.05 -2.95 -19.25
N CYS A 188 0.91 -2.47 -18.45
CA CYS A 188 2.32 -2.65 -18.71
C CYS A 188 2.89 -3.68 -17.71
N SER A 189 3.28 -4.85 -18.19
CA SER A 189 3.98 -5.86 -17.38
C SER A 189 5.47 -5.55 -17.35
N MET A 190 6.01 -5.32 -16.15
CA MET A 190 7.43 -5.00 -15.96
C MET A 190 8.17 -6.17 -15.31
N GLU A 191 9.22 -6.63 -15.94
CA GLU A 191 10.01 -7.79 -15.55
C GLU A 191 11.47 -7.67 -16.08
N LYS A 192 12.28 -8.69 -15.90
CA LYS A 192 13.69 -8.70 -16.37
C LYS A 192 14.01 -9.94 -17.20
N ALA A 193 13.16 -10.27 -18.20
CA ALA A 193 13.26 -11.46 -19.05
C ALA A 193 14.56 -11.55 -19.89
N ASN A 194 15.26 -10.44 -20.07
CA ASN A 194 16.55 -10.45 -20.78
C ASN A 194 17.72 -11.01 -19.94
N VAL A 195 17.52 -11.26 -18.64
CA VAL A 195 18.58 -11.72 -17.71
C VAL A 195 18.08 -12.82 -16.77
N MET A 196 16.78 -12.86 -16.45
CA MET A 196 16.23 -13.74 -15.42
C MET A 196 15.23 -14.72 -16.02
N GLU A 197 15.43 -16.02 -15.77
CA GLU A 197 14.51 -17.09 -16.19
C GLU A 197 13.13 -16.93 -15.55
N SER A 198 13.07 -16.46 -14.29
CA SER A 198 11.80 -16.11 -13.65
C SER A 198 11.07 -14.96 -14.37
N GLY A 199 11.81 -14.04 -14.97
CA GLY A 199 11.27 -12.97 -15.80
C GLY A 199 10.75 -13.49 -17.16
N ILE A 200 11.41 -14.49 -17.75
CA ILE A 200 10.92 -15.15 -18.98
C ILE A 200 9.58 -15.83 -18.69
N LEU A 201 9.51 -16.65 -17.63
CA LEU A 201 8.26 -17.30 -17.20
C LEU A 201 7.17 -16.28 -16.90
N TRP A 202 7.51 -15.17 -16.23
CA TRP A 202 6.58 -14.08 -15.93
C TRP A 202 5.94 -13.55 -17.22
N ARG A 203 6.75 -13.19 -18.20
CA ARG A 203 6.28 -12.66 -19.49
C ARG A 203 5.39 -13.66 -20.24
N GLU A 204 5.76 -14.94 -20.27
CA GLU A 204 5.00 -15.99 -20.91
C GLU A 204 3.61 -16.17 -20.29
N VAL A 205 3.54 -16.24 -18.95
CA VAL A 205 2.28 -16.41 -18.23
C VAL A 205 1.38 -15.18 -18.38
N VAL A 206 1.92 -13.96 -18.23
CA VAL A 206 1.14 -12.72 -18.40
C VAL A 206 0.60 -12.62 -19.84
N THR A 207 1.40 -12.98 -20.84
CA THR A 207 0.95 -12.99 -22.23
C THR A 207 -0.16 -14.02 -22.47
N ARG A 208 -0.07 -15.20 -21.85
CA ARG A 208 -1.13 -16.22 -21.89
C ARG A 208 -2.43 -15.73 -21.27
N VAL A 209 -2.37 -15.10 -20.09
CA VAL A 209 -3.54 -14.54 -19.40
C VAL A 209 -4.20 -13.43 -20.21
N ALA A 210 -3.44 -12.62 -20.93
CA ALA A 210 -3.98 -11.54 -21.78
C ALA A 210 -5.00 -12.03 -22.81
N ALA A 211 -4.93 -13.27 -23.25
CA ALA A 211 -5.90 -13.85 -24.17
C ALA A 211 -7.34 -13.87 -23.63
N ASP A 212 -7.50 -13.90 -22.28
CA ASP A 212 -8.81 -13.85 -21.62
C ASP A 212 -9.35 -12.40 -21.49
N TYR A 213 -8.52 -11.38 -21.79
CA TYR A 213 -8.84 -9.95 -21.64
C TYR A 213 -8.54 -9.17 -22.95
N PRO A 214 -9.20 -9.48 -24.07
CA PRO A 214 -8.87 -8.92 -25.39
C PRO A 214 -9.08 -7.41 -25.50
N GLU A 215 -9.80 -6.80 -24.57
CA GLU A 215 -10.02 -5.35 -24.52
C GLU A 215 -8.86 -4.58 -23.86
N VAL A 216 -7.93 -5.27 -23.17
CA VAL A 216 -6.81 -4.64 -22.48
C VAL A 216 -5.59 -4.63 -23.38
N GLU A 217 -5.03 -3.46 -23.64
CA GLU A 217 -3.77 -3.28 -24.33
C GLU A 217 -2.62 -3.71 -23.43
N LEU A 218 -2.03 -4.90 -23.67
CA LEU A 218 -0.86 -5.38 -22.96
C LEU A 218 0.42 -4.90 -23.63
N SER A 219 1.33 -4.36 -22.82
CA SER A 219 2.72 -4.09 -23.19
C SER A 219 3.68 -4.74 -22.18
N HIS A 220 4.92 -5.00 -22.61
CA HIS A 220 5.99 -5.49 -21.75
C HIS A 220 7.14 -4.50 -21.70
N MET A 221 7.74 -4.30 -20.53
CA MET A 221 8.88 -3.42 -20.36
C MET A 221 9.87 -4.02 -19.36
N TYR A 222 11.17 -3.92 -19.64
CA TYR A 222 12.17 -4.28 -18.64
C TYR A 222 12.10 -3.30 -17.46
N ALA A 223 12.22 -3.81 -16.24
CA ALA A 223 12.02 -3.04 -15.03
C ALA A 223 12.95 -1.81 -14.92
N ASP A 224 14.21 -1.92 -15.38
CA ASP A 224 15.14 -0.80 -15.43
C ASP A 224 14.71 0.30 -16.42
N ASN A 225 14.16 -0.07 -17.59
CA ASN A 225 13.54 0.90 -18.48
C ASN A 225 12.25 1.48 -17.86
N GLY A 226 11.46 0.65 -17.17
CA GLY A 226 10.28 1.09 -16.42
C GLY A 226 10.60 2.20 -15.43
N ALA A 227 11.66 2.03 -14.65
CA ALA A 227 12.15 3.07 -13.72
C ALA A 227 12.51 4.38 -14.45
N MET A 228 13.21 4.30 -15.57
CA MET A 228 13.53 5.48 -16.39
C MET A 228 12.26 6.15 -16.95
N GLN A 229 11.29 5.37 -17.42
CA GLN A 229 10.05 5.89 -18.00
C GLN A 229 9.11 6.49 -16.95
N LEU A 230 9.08 5.98 -15.73
CA LEU A 230 8.37 6.58 -14.61
C LEU A 230 8.84 8.02 -14.37
N VAL A 231 10.16 8.28 -14.44
CA VAL A 231 10.71 9.62 -14.28
C VAL A 231 10.52 10.49 -15.53
N ARG A 232 10.62 9.89 -16.72
CA ARG A 232 10.64 10.63 -17.99
C ARG A 232 9.24 10.95 -18.53
N ALA A 233 8.34 9.98 -18.51
CA ALA A 233 7.02 10.06 -19.14
C ALA A 233 6.00 9.18 -18.39
N PRO A 234 5.71 9.44 -17.09
CA PRO A 234 4.87 8.56 -16.27
C PRO A 234 3.43 8.44 -16.79
N LYS A 235 2.90 9.47 -17.44
CA LYS A 235 1.52 9.50 -17.96
C LYS A 235 1.23 8.48 -19.08
N GLN A 236 2.25 7.77 -19.58
CA GLN A 236 2.04 6.68 -20.53
C GLN A 236 1.44 5.43 -19.86
N PHE A 237 1.57 5.31 -18.54
CA PHE A 237 1.10 4.15 -17.77
C PHE A 237 -0.29 4.38 -17.18
N ASP A 238 -1.10 3.32 -17.16
CA ASP A 238 -2.38 3.22 -16.46
C ASP A 238 -2.26 2.19 -15.34
N VAL A 239 -2.06 0.91 -15.69
CA VAL A 239 -1.78 -0.16 -14.74
C VAL A 239 -0.39 -0.74 -15.03
N ILE A 240 0.41 -0.90 -13.99
CA ILE A 240 1.71 -1.58 -14.03
C ILE A 240 1.58 -2.88 -13.23
N LEU A 241 1.92 -4.02 -13.83
CA LEU A 241 2.04 -5.30 -13.15
C LEU A 241 3.50 -5.69 -13.04
N THR A 242 3.93 -6.12 -11.85
CA THR A 242 5.33 -6.47 -11.62
C THR A 242 5.51 -7.46 -10.46
N ASP A 243 6.68 -8.10 -10.40
CA ASP A 243 7.07 -8.99 -9.32
C ASP A 243 7.28 -8.26 -7.98
N ASN A 244 7.57 -9.01 -6.94
CA ASN A 244 7.69 -8.48 -5.59
C ASN A 244 8.81 -7.44 -5.45
N LEU A 245 10.02 -7.73 -5.94
CA LEU A 245 11.19 -6.85 -5.78
C LEU A 245 11.09 -5.60 -6.63
N PHE A 246 10.81 -5.79 -7.93
CA PHE A 246 10.68 -4.64 -8.83
C PHE A 246 9.46 -3.80 -8.48
N GLY A 247 8.38 -4.43 -7.99
CA GLY A 247 7.19 -3.72 -7.53
C GLY A 247 7.45 -2.81 -6.35
N ASP A 248 8.29 -3.23 -5.41
CA ASP A 248 8.72 -2.39 -4.30
C ASP A 248 9.49 -1.16 -4.80
N ILE A 249 10.54 -1.39 -5.57
CA ILE A 249 11.41 -0.32 -6.07
C ILE A 249 10.65 0.65 -6.99
N LEU A 250 9.85 0.13 -7.93
CA LEU A 250 9.15 0.96 -8.89
C LEU A 250 8.01 1.77 -8.25
N SER A 251 7.32 1.21 -7.26
CA SER A 251 6.29 1.97 -6.54
C SER A 251 6.88 3.08 -5.68
N ASP A 252 8.05 2.86 -5.07
CA ASP A 252 8.73 3.91 -4.31
C ASP A 252 9.28 5.01 -5.24
N CYS A 253 9.76 4.66 -6.44
CA CYS A 253 10.08 5.65 -7.46
C CYS A 253 8.84 6.44 -7.89
N ALA A 254 7.70 5.77 -8.10
CA ALA A 254 6.44 6.41 -8.45
C ALA A 254 5.90 7.30 -7.33
N ALA A 255 6.13 6.92 -6.08
CA ALA A 255 5.81 7.70 -4.90
C ALA A 255 6.39 9.11 -4.94
N MET A 256 7.62 9.24 -5.36
CA MET A 256 8.31 10.55 -5.45
C MET A 256 7.71 11.47 -6.51
N LEU A 257 6.91 10.95 -7.44
CA LEU A 257 6.19 11.75 -8.43
C LEU A 257 5.02 12.51 -7.81
N THR A 258 4.49 12.01 -6.69
CA THR A 258 3.29 12.55 -6.03
C THR A 258 3.60 13.61 -4.97
N GLY A 259 4.88 13.81 -4.64
CA GLY A 259 5.37 14.84 -3.72
C GLY A 259 5.67 14.37 -2.30
N SER A 260 4.98 13.37 -1.75
CA SER A 260 5.26 12.82 -0.41
C SER A 260 4.79 11.38 -0.27
N LEU A 261 5.56 10.56 0.46
CA LEU A 261 5.16 9.22 0.92
C LEU A 261 3.90 9.26 1.81
N GLY A 262 3.67 10.36 2.53
CA GLY A 262 2.49 10.59 3.36
C GLY A 262 1.18 10.69 2.59
N MET A 263 1.23 10.65 1.26
CA MET A 263 0.07 10.67 0.36
C MET A 263 -0.29 9.30 -0.23
N LEU A 264 0.49 8.26 0.04
CA LEU A 264 0.40 6.99 -0.67
C LEU A 264 -0.26 5.90 0.16
N PRO A 265 -1.53 5.56 -0.16
CA PRO A 265 -2.18 4.40 0.42
C PRO A 265 -1.71 3.10 -0.23
N SER A 266 -2.00 1.97 0.39
CA SER A 266 -1.92 0.68 -0.26
C SER A 266 -2.99 -0.31 0.22
N ALA A 267 -3.29 -1.28 -0.64
CA ALA A 267 -4.15 -2.41 -0.34
C ALA A 267 -3.44 -3.72 -0.71
N SER A 268 -3.36 -4.65 0.21
CA SER A 268 -2.87 -6.00 -0.05
C SER A 268 -4.06 -6.95 -0.03
N LEU A 269 -4.37 -7.55 -1.17
CA LEU A 269 -5.57 -8.35 -1.40
C LEU A 269 -5.22 -9.82 -1.62
N GLY A 270 -5.99 -10.70 -1.01
CA GLY A 270 -5.96 -12.14 -1.21
C GLY A 270 -7.07 -12.64 -2.14
N ALA A 271 -7.24 -13.95 -2.17
CA ALA A 271 -8.35 -14.57 -2.89
C ALA A 271 -9.71 -14.21 -2.26
N PRO A 272 -10.79 -14.20 -3.07
CA PRO A 272 -12.14 -14.00 -2.54
C PRO A 272 -12.51 -15.05 -1.52
N MET A 273 -13.07 -14.61 -0.39
CA MET A 273 -13.68 -15.48 0.62
C MET A 273 -15.06 -15.99 0.17
N ALA A 274 -15.70 -16.82 0.99
CA ALA A 274 -17.03 -17.37 0.71
C ALA A 274 -18.12 -16.29 0.53
N ASN A 275 -17.94 -15.10 1.10
CA ASN A 275 -18.82 -13.94 0.93
C ASN A 275 -18.53 -13.14 -0.36
N GLY A 276 -17.58 -13.59 -1.20
CA GLY A 276 -17.15 -12.92 -2.43
C GLY A 276 -16.17 -11.76 -2.24
N ARG A 277 -15.86 -11.38 -1.00
CA ARG A 277 -14.90 -10.31 -0.68
C ARG A 277 -13.49 -10.87 -0.53
N PRO A 278 -12.42 -10.16 -0.95
CA PRO A 278 -11.06 -10.60 -0.73
C PRO A 278 -10.67 -10.49 0.74
N LYS A 279 -9.82 -11.39 1.24
CA LYS A 279 -9.02 -11.09 2.43
C LYS A 279 -8.18 -9.86 2.14
N ALA A 280 -8.07 -8.93 3.09
CA ALA A 280 -7.42 -7.67 2.80
C ALA A 280 -6.71 -7.06 4.01
N LEU A 281 -5.57 -6.40 3.71
CA LEU A 281 -4.83 -5.55 4.63
C LEU A 281 -4.58 -4.21 3.92
N TYR A 282 -4.89 -3.13 4.62
CA TYR A 282 -4.72 -1.76 4.14
C TYR A 282 -3.73 -1.04 5.03
N GLU A 283 -2.73 -0.42 4.42
CA GLU A 283 -1.65 0.25 5.13
C GLU A 283 -1.09 1.41 4.28
N PRO A 284 -0.63 2.51 4.89
CA PRO A 284 0.14 3.50 4.16
C PRO A 284 1.48 2.91 3.70
N VAL A 285 2.05 3.44 2.60
CA VAL A 285 3.35 2.99 2.08
C VAL A 285 4.51 3.47 2.96
N HIS A 286 4.34 4.59 3.68
CA HIS A 286 5.37 5.12 4.58
C HIS A 286 5.67 4.21 5.78
N GLY A 287 6.87 4.31 6.33
CA GLY A 287 7.27 3.60 7.54
C GLY A 287 6.82 4.29 8.84
N SER A 288 7.44 3.91 9.94
CA SER A 288 7.10 4.35 11.30
C SER A 288 7.59 5.75 11.68
N ALA A 289 8.47 6.37 10.88
CA ALA A 289 9.05 7.71 11.07
C ALA A 289 9.37 8.03 12.56
N PRO A 290 10.28 7.28 13.19
CA PRO A 290 10.52 7.32 14.63
C PRO A 290 11.02 8.68 15.13
N ASP A 291 11.61 9.48 14.25
CA ASP A 291 12.13 10.82 14.50
C ASP A 291 11.04 11.86 14.79
N ILE A 292 9.82 11.67 14.29
CA ILE A 292 8.67 12.55 14.51
C ILE A 292 7.54 11.89 15.33
N ALA A 293 7.71 10.65 15.74
CA ALA A 293 6.71 9.91 16.51
C ALA A 293 6.33 10.64 17.81
N GLY A 294 5.04 10.71 18.14
CA GLY A 294 4.49 11.39 19.33
C GLY A 294 4.52 12.92 19.26
N GLN A 295 4.90 13.51 18.11
CA GLN A 295 4.99 14.97 17.97
C GLN A 295 3.77 15.60 17.27
N GLY A 296 2.81 14.80 16.82
CA GLY A 296 1.62 15.28 16.10
C GLY A 296 1.95 15.96 14.77
N LYS A 297 3.03 15.53 14.10
CA LYS A 297 3.51 16.11 12.82
C LYS A 297 3.28 15.23 11.61
N ALA A 298 2.96 13.95 11.83
CA ALA A 298 2.79 13.00 10.76
C ALA A 298 1.60 13.37 9.86
N ASN A 299 1.74 13.13 8.57
CA ASN A 299 0.65 13.27 7.61
C ASN A 299 -0.28 12.03 7.71
N PRO A 300 -1.56 12.15 8.08
CA PRO A 300 -2.46 11.02 8.20
C PRO A 300 -3.13 10.62 6.87
N ILE A 301 -2.94 11.38 5.79
CA ILE A 301 -3.71 11.24 4.55
C ILE A 301 -3.51 9.86 3.92
N ALA A 302 -2.29 9.33 3.85
CA ALA A 302 -2.04 7.99 3.30
C ALA A 302 -2.83 6.90 4.05
N CYS A 303 -2.89 6.98 5.38
CA CYS A 303 -3.64 6.05 6.21
C CYS A 303 -5.16 6.20 6.00
N ILE A 304 -5.66 7.45 5.91
CA ILE A 304 -7.07 7.77 5.60
C ILE A 304 -7.45 7.26 4.19
N LEU A 305 -6.60 7.47 3.19
CA LEU A 305 -6.81 6.96 1.84
C LEU A 305 -6.70 5.43 1.77
N SER A 306 -5.91 4.79 2.64
CA SER A 306 -5.92 3.33 2.79
C SER A 306 -7.27 2.82 3.28
N PHE A 307 -7.95 3.57 4.17
CA PHE A 307 -9.33 3.27 4.53
C PHE A 307 -10.32 3.52 3.37
N ALA A 308 -10.11 4.55 2.52
CA ALA A 308 -10.90 4.71 1.30
C ALA A 308 -10.76 3.48 0.37
N MET A 309 -9.55 2.92 0.25
CA MET A 309 -9.37 1.66 -0.48
C MET A 309 -10.14 0.49 0.18
N ALA A 310 -10.21 0.43 1.52
CA ALA A 310 -11.02 -0.57 2.23
C ALA A 310 -12.52 -0.41 1.92
N LEU A 311 -13.03 0.81 1.91
CA LEU A 311 -14.40 1.11 1.48
C LEU A 311 -14.68 0.58 0.07
N ARG A 312 -13.74 0.77 -0.85
CA ARG A 312 -13.88 0.38 -2.26
C ARG A 312 -13.75 -1.13 -2.48
N TYR A 313 -12.73 -1.77 -1.90
CA TYR A 313 -12.37 -3.15 -2.25
C TYR A 313 -12.92 -4.21 -1.29
N SER A 314 -13.09 -3.89 0.02
CA SER A 314 -13.60 -4.85 1.00
C SER A 314 -15.08 -4.64 1.34
N PHE A 315 -15.58 -3.39 1.30
CA PHE A 315 -16.91 -3.08 1.81
C PHE A 315 -17.93 -2.79 0.71
N ASP A 316 -17.50 -2.76 -0.56
CA ASP A 316 -18.35 -2.49 -1.73
C ASP A 316 -19.04 -1.10 -1.66
N GLN A 317 -18.34 -0.14 -1.06
CA GLN A 317 -18.78 1.23 -0.81
C GLN A 317 -17.99 2.22 -1.69
N GLY A 318 -17.94 1.97 -3.01
CA GLY A 318 -17.15 2.78 -3.94
C GLY A 318 -17.51 4.27 -3.93
N SER A 319 -18.78 4.61 -3.84
CA SER A 319 -19.24 6.02 -3.77
C SER A 319 -18.80 6.73 -2.49
N GLU A 320 -18.71 6.02 -1.39
CA GLU A 320 -18.22 6.59 -0.12
C GLU A 320 -16.69 6.70 -0.13
N ALA A 321 -15.99 5.80 -0.84
CA ALA A 321 -14.56 5.97 -1.11
C ALA A 321 -14.29 7.22 -1.95
N ASP A 322 -15.06 7.44 -3.05
CA ASP A 322 -14.96 8.64 -3.88
C ASP A 322 -15.22 9.92 -3.07
N ARG A 323 -16.19 9.88 -2.16
CA ARG A 323 -16.49 11.00 -1.24
C ARG A 323 -15.28 11.36 -0.37
N LEU A 324 -14.64 10.35 0.23
CA LEU A 324 -13.47 10.56 1.09
C LEU A 324 -12.28 11.09 0.31
N GLU A 325 -12.02 10.54 -0.87
CA GLU A 325 -10.98 11.01 -1.79
C GLU A 325 -11.22 12.46 -2.20
N THR A 326 -12.47 12.83 -2.56
CA THR A 326 -12.86 14.22 -2.88
C THR A 326 -12.69 15.18 -1.69
N ALA A 327 -13.00 14.74 -0.47
CA ALA A 327 -12.78 15.54 0.72
C ALA A 327 -11.28 15.84 0.95
N VAL A 328 -10.41 14.84 0.73
CA VAL A 328 -8.95 15.04 0.78
C VAL A 328 -8.49 16.02 -0.32
N GLU A 329 -8.97 15.88 -1.55
CA GLU A 329 -8.67 16.81 -2.64
C GLU A 329 -9.05 18.26 -2.28
N LYS A 330 -10.25 18.45 -1.73
CA LYS A 330 -10.74 19.76 -1.30
C LYS A 330 -9.83 20.37 -0.24
N VAL A 331 -9.48 19.62 0.81
CA VAL A 331 -8.60 20.07 1.89
C VAL A 331 -7.24 20.51 1.35
N LEU A 332 -6.68 19.76 0.41
CA LEU A 332 -5.42 20.12 -0.25
C LEU A 332 -5.59 21.36 -1.16
N ALA A 333 -6.70 21.49 -1.88
CA ALA A 333 -6.99 22.66 -2.70
C ALA A 333 -7.18 23.95 -1.86
N ASP A 334 -7.76 23.82 -0.67
CA ASP A 334 -7.94 24.88 0.32
C ASP A 334 -6.60 25.32 0.99
N GLY A 335 -5.49 24.65 0.67
CA GLY A 335 -4.14 25.02 1.10
C GLY A 335 -3.68 24.41 2.43
N HIS A 336 -4.44 23.48 3.02
CA HIS A 336 -4.01 22.78 4.24
C HIS A 336 -2.85 21.83 3.95
N ARG A 337 -1.78 21.90 4.75
CA ARG A 337 -0.55 21.10 4.56
C ARG A 337 0.03 20.65 5.88
N THR A 338 0.44 19.40 5.95
CA THR A 338 1.36 18.91 6.98
C THR A 338 2.82 19.23 6.62
N GLY A 339 3.75 19.00 7.54
CA GLY A 339 5.14 19.43 7.37
C GLY A 339 5.88 18.81 6.17
N ASP A 340 5.50 17.62 5.74
CA ASP A 340 6.04 16.90 4.58
C ASP A 340 5.55 17.45 3.22
N LEU A 341 4.48 18.27 3.23
CA LEU A 341 3.87 18.88 2.07
C LEU A 341 4.14 20.39 1.97
N LEU A 342 5.15 20.89 2.69
CA LEU A 342 5.56 22.29 2.63
C LEU A 342 6.63 22.49 1.55
N GLY A 343 6.37 23.38 0.59
CA GLY A 343 7.31 23.75 -0.46
C GLY A 343 7.66 25.24 -0.50
N GLU A 344 6.89 26.09 0.17
CA GLU A 344 7.07 27.55 0.12
C GLU A 344 7.33 28.15 1.50
N GLU A 345 8.18 29.18 1.56
CA GLU A 345 8.38 30.01 2.74
C GLU A 345 7.06 30.72 3.10
N GLY A 346 6.62 30.61 4.35
CA GLY A 346 5.51 31.37 4.90
C GLY A 346 4.20 30.59 5.13
N VAL A 347 4.12 29.33 4.74
CA VAL A 347 3.00 28.44 5.12
C VAL A 347 3.36 27.70 6.40
N SER A 348 2.54 27.85 7.44
CA SER A 348 2.70 27.06 8.67
C SER A 348 2.04 25.70 8.49
N PRO A 349 2.71 24.60 8.85
CA PRO A 349 2.10 23.27 8.81
C PRO A 349 0.99 23.15 9.86
N ILE A 350 -0.05 22.39 9.52
CA ILE A 350 -1.02 21.93 10.50
C ILE A 350 -0.58 20.57 11.07
N SER A 351 -1.03 20.26 12.27
CA SER A 351 -0.74 19.00 12.96
C SER A 351 -1.48 17.81 12.33
N THR A 352 -1.09 16.60 12.72
CA THR A 352 -1.77 15.34 12.36
C THR A 352 -3.27 15.42 12.69
N SER A 353 -3.60 15.86 13.90
CA SER A 353 -5.00 15.95 14.36
C SER A 353 -5.78 17.03 13.62
N GLU A 354 -5.19 18.21 13.39
CA GLU A 354 -5.85 19.27 12.61
C GLU A 354 -6.12 18.82 11.16
N MET A 355 -5.21 18.05 10.55
CA MET A 355 -5.45 17.51 9.22
C MET A 355 -6.67 16.55 9.22
N GLY A 356 -6.78 15.68 10.19
CA GLY A 356 -7.98 14.83 10.35
C GLY A 356 -9.25 15.64 10.53
N ASP A 357 -9.21 16.70 11.37
CA ASP A 357 -10.37 17.54 11.66
C ASP A 357 -10.85 18.32 10.41
N VAL A 358 -9.94 18.87 9.59
CA VAL A 358 -10.34 19.55 8.34
C VAL A 358 -10.87 18.58 7.28
N ILE A 359 -10.40 17.32 7.25
CA ILE A 359 -10.97 16.27 6.39
C ILE A 359 -12.40 15.93 6.82
N ILE A 360 -12.65 15.80 8.13
CA ILE A 360 -14.01 15.59 8.66
C ILE A 360 -14.91 16.77 8.31
N ALA A 361 -14.45 18.02 8.45
CA ALA A 361 -15.22 19.19 8.06
C ALA A 361 -15.55 19.19 6.55
N ALA A 362 -14.62 18.81 5.69
CA ALA A 362 -14.85 18.67 4.26
C ALA A 362 -15.86 17.56 3.92
N LEU A 363 -15.88 16.47 4.69
CA LEU A 363 -16.90 15.41 4.60
C LEU A 363 -18.27 15.93 5.01
N ASP A 364 -18.40 16.73 6.10
CA ASP A 364 -19.65 17.36 6.51
C ASP A 364 -20.20 18.29 5.43
N ASP A 365 -19.34 19.08 4.77
CA ASP A 365 -19.72 19.95 3.64
C ASP A 365 -20.27 19.16 2.42
N SER A 366 -19.98 17.87 2.34
CA SER A 366 -20.39 17.00 1.22
C SER A 366 -21.74 16.29 1.43
N LEU A 367 -22.39 16.49 2.61
CA LEU A 367 -23.70 15.92 2.92
C LEU A 367 -24.82 16.67 2.21
#